data_4aa49f4f6353ec462d3b83de18306874
#
_entry.id   4aa49f4f6353ec462d3b83de18306874
#
_cell.length_a   1.000
_cell.length_b   1.000
_cell.length_c   1.000
_cell.angle_alpha   90.00
_cell.angle_beta   90.00
_cell.angle_gamma   90.00
#
_symmetry.space_group_name_H-M   'P 1'
#
loop_
_entity.id
_entity.type
_entity.pdbx_description
1 polymer ?
#
loop_
_entity_poly.entity_id
_entity_poly.type
_entity_poly.pdbx_seq_one_letter_code
_entity_poly.pdbx_strand_id
1 'polypeptide(L)'
;MQRWWTIATGCLMLTGCLKPATIETENPWLRLPAVTGRPASGYFTLHGGAAPTSLVSVSVDRAIRTEMHRSMTTGGAMTMQPVRDLPLPAHGTIRFAPGGLHLMIFGLDPAMKKGDAALLTFTFADGSRMERKAWAVGAADPAPD
;
A
#
# COMPACT_ATOMS: atom_id res chain seq x y z
N MET A 1 9.57 -8.16 -68.93
CA MET A 1 10.40 -7.88 -67.73
C MET A 1 9.54 -7.10 -66.75
N GLN A 2 8.86 -7.77 -65.79
CA GLN A 2 8.06 -7.11 -64.78
C GLN A 2 8.83 -7.06 -63.45
N ARG A 3 9.14 -5.84 -62.98
CA ARG A 3 9.82 -5.58 -61.70
C ARG A 3 8.74 -5.49 -60.62
N TRP A 4 8.71 -6.45 -59.75
CA TRP A 4 7.83 -6.49 -58.59
C TRP A 4 8.53 -5.67 -57.43
N TRP A 5 7.86 -4.64 -57.02
CA TRP A 5 8.27 -3.87 -55.85
C TRP A 5 7.55 -4.43 -54.63
N THR A 6 8.29 -5.05 -53.74
CA THR A 6 7.79 -5.48 -52.44
C THR A 6 7.84 -4.29 -51.48
N ILE A 7 6.67 -3.79 -51.11
CA ILE A 7 6.51 -2.78 -50.06
C ILE A 7 6.59 -3.53 -48.72
N ALA A 8 7.67 -3.38 -47.98
CA ALA A 8 7.80 -3.86 -46.62
C ALA A 8 7.06 -2.89 -45.69
N THR A 9 5.85 -3.30 -45.25
CA THR A 9 5.10 -2.57 -44.25
C THR A 9 5.73 -2.81 -42.87
N GLY A 10 6.48 -1.83 -42.38
CA GLY A 10 7.05 -1.83 -41.03
C GLY A 10 5.94 -1.68 -39.99
N CYS A 11 5.67 -2.73 -39.22
CA CYS A 11 4.77 -2.70 -38.09
C CYS A 11 5.48 -2.02 -36.91
N LEU A 12 5.13 -0.76 -36.65
CA LEU A 12 5.62 -0.01 -35.51
C LEU A 12 4.91 -0.54 -34.24
N MET A 13 5.59 -1.39 -33.48
CA MET A 13 5.08 -1.87 -32.19
C MET A 13 5.17 -0.71 -31.18
N LEU A 14 4.04 -0.01 -30.95
CA LEU A 14 3.89 0.86 -29.79
C LEU A 14 3.73 -0.01 -28.55
N THR A 15 4.83 -0.22 -27.82
CA THR A 15 4.78 -0.75 -26.45
C THR A 15 4.25 0.36 -25.54
N GLY A 16 2.94 0.51 -25.48
CA GLY A 16 2.27 1.32 -24.47
C GLY A 16 2.45 0.64 -23.11
N CYS A 17 2.99 1.36 -22.12
CA CYS A 17 2.94 0.93 -20.73
C CYS A 17 1.47 0.84 -20.31
N LEU A 18 0.90 -0.36 -20.36
CA LEU A 18 -0.44 -0.63 -19.85
C LEU A 18 -0.39 -0.52 -18.33
N LYS A 19 -1.08 0.48 -17.78
CA LYS A 19 -1.32 0.56 -16.33
C LYS A 19 -2.16 -0.65 -15.91
N PRO A 20 -1.90 -1.21 -14.71
CA PRO A 20 -2.61 -2.39 -14.25
C PRO A 20 -4.13 -2.17 -14.24
N ALA A 21 -4.88 -3.15 -14.71
CA ALA A 21 -6.34 -3.12 -14.69
C ALA A 21 -6.92 -3.41 -13.29
N THR A 22 -6.10 -4.00 -12.41
CA THR A 22 -6.45 -4.38 -11.03
C THR A 22 -5.73 -3.50 -10.01
N ILE A 23 -6.29 -3.44 -8.81
CA ILE A 23 -5.63 -2.75 -7.69
C ILE A 23 -4.41 -3.57 -7.26
N GLU A 24 -3.29 -2.90 -7.07
CA GLU A 24 -2.03 -3.52 -6.67
C GLU A 24 -1.40 -2.77 -5.49
N THR A 25 -0.63 -3.51 -4.69
CA THR A 25 0.11 -2.96 -3.55
C THR A 25 1.60 -3.17 -3.78
N GLU A 26 2.36 -2.12 -3.57
CA GLU A 26 3.82 -2.12 -3.66
C GLU A 26 4.43 -1.99 -2.27
N ASN A 27 5.46 -2.80 -2.00
CA ASN A 27 6.31 -2.76 -0.82
C ASN A 27 5.57 -2.64 0.53
N PRO A 28 4.63 -3.54 0.87
CA PRO A 28 3.99 -3.51 2.18
C PRO A 28 4.95 -3.97 3.27
N TRP A 29 5.09 -3.17 4.33
CA TRP A 29 5.95 -3.47 5.47
C TRP A 29 5.40 -2.92 6.77
N LEU A 30 5.85 -3.50 7.90
CA LEU A 30 5.46 -3.12 9.24
C LEU A 30 6.69 -2.69 10.03
N ARG A 31 6.56 -1.63 10.83
CA ARG A 31 7.56 -1.23 11.82
C ARG A 31 7.11 -1.70 13.19
N LEU A 32 7.90 -2.56 13.79
CA LEU A 32 7.66 -3.03 15.15
C LEU A 32 7.82 -1.87 16.15
N PRO A 33 7.05 -1.87 17.25
CA PRO A 33 7.20 -0.85 18.28
C PRO A 33 8.52 -1.03 19.04
N ALA A 34 9.13 0.08 19.46
CA ALA A 34 10.34 0.04 20.29
C ALA A 34 10.07 -0.53 21.70
N VAL A 35 8.83 -0.42 22.16
CA VAL A 35 8.38 -0.90 23.48
C VAL A 35 7.18 -1.83 23.25
N THR A 36 7.26 -3.03 23.81
CA THR A 36 6.17 -4.02 23.76
C THR A 36 4.86 -3.41 24.29
N GLY A 37 3.75 -3.72 23.61
CA GLY A 37 2.42 -3.22 23.97
C GLY A 37 2.09 -1.83 23.37
N ARG A 38 3.05 -1.15 22.77
CA ARG A 38 2.77 0.05 21.97
C ARG A 38 2.30 -0.33 20.59
N PRO A 39 1.53 0.54 19.88
CA PRO A 39 1.13 0.27 18.51
C PRO A 39 2.34 0.14 17.56
N ALA A 40 2.25 -0.80 16.64
CA ALA A 40 3.12 -0.87 15.48
C ALA A 40 2.59 0.05 14.37
N SER A 41 3.40 0.30 13.35
CA SER A 41 3.01 1.07 12.18
C SER A 41 3.09 0.24 10.92
N GLY A 42 2.20 0.50 9.96
CA GLY A 42 2.21 -0.18 8.67
C GLY A 42 2.25 0.81 7.51
N TYR A 43 2.93 0.41 6.44
CA TYR A 43 3.22 1.24 5.28
C TYR A 43 3.14 0.43 3.99
N PHE A 44 2.71 1.07 2.92
CA PHE A 44 2.59 0.50 1.58
C PHE A 44 2.27 1.60 0.56
N THR A 45 2.43 1.29 -0.70
CA THR A 45 1.86 2.09 -1.79
C THR A 45 0.74 1.29 -2.46
N LEU A 46 -0.42 1.90 -2.62
CA LEU A 46 -1.59 1.30 -3.25
C LEU A 46 -1.84 1.97 -4.60
N HIS A 47 -1.87 1.19 -5.66
CA HIS A 47 -2.14 1.63 -7.02
C HIS A 47 -3.57 1.24 -7.43
N GLY A 48 -4.34 2.21 -7.92
CA GLY A 48 -5.70 2.01 -8.40
C GLY A 48 -5.75 1.23 -9.70
N GLY A 49 -6.79 0.42 -9.84
CA GLY A 49 -7.11 -0.29 -11.07
C GLY A 49 -7.81 0.59 -12.10
N ALA A 50 -8.53 -0.04 -13.04
CA ALA A 50 -9.23 0.66 -14.13
C ALA A 50 -10.44 1.47 -13.66
N ALA A 51 -11.07 1.12 -12.54
CA ALA A 51 -12.22 1.82 -11.98
C ALA A 51 -11.86 2.53 -10.66
N PRO A 52 -12.46 3.71 -10.38
CA PRO A 52 -12.28 4.38 -9.09
C PRO A 52 -12.97 3.60 -7.98
N THR A 53 -12.42 3.66 -6.76
CA THR A 53 -12.99 3.09 -5.54
C THR A 53 -12.53 3.90 -4.33
N SER A 54 -12.74 3.36 -3.13
CA SER A 54 -12.16 3.90 -1.88
C SER A 54 -11.59 2.76 -1.05
N LEU A 55 -10.48 3.01 -0.38
CA LEU A 55 -9.95 2.13 0.64
C LEU A 55 -10.70 2.40 1.95
N VAL A 56 -11.48 1.42 2.39
CA VAL A 56 -12.33 1.54 3.59
C VAL A 56 -11.57 1.17 4.85
N SER A 57 -10.81 0.06 4.79
CA SER A 57 -10.03 -0.42 5.92
C SER A 57 -8.88 -1.32 5.49
N VAL A 58 -7.91 -1.44 6.37
CA VAL A 58 -6.84 -2.44 6.28
C VAL A 58 -6.77 -3.16 7.63
N SER A 59 -6.79 -4.48 7.61
CA SER A 59 -6.60 -5.29 8.81
C SER A 59 -5.30 -6.10 8.72
N VAL A 60 -4.78 -6.48 9.89
CA VAL A 60 -3.55 -7.28 10.03
C VAL A 60 -3.90 -8.54 10.81
N ASP A 61 -3.60 -9.72 10.28
CA ASP A 61 -3.98 -11.02 10.84
C ASP A 61 -3.38 -11.32 12.22
N ARG A 62 -2.24 -10.68 12.54
CA ARG A 62 -1.53 -10.83 13.82
C ARG A 62 -1.76 -9.64 14.76
N ALA A 63 -2.86 -8.90 14.61
CA ALA A 63 -3.19 -7.76 15.44
C ALA A 63 -4.65 -7.79 15.90
N ILE A 64 -4.94 -7.18 17.04
CA ILE A 64 -6.30 -7.06 17.56
C ILE A 64 -7.11 -6.04 16.76
N ARG A 65 -6.49 -4.91 16.41
CA ARG A 65 -7.14 -3.80 15.72
C ARG A 65 -6.16 -3.01 14.87
N THR A 66 -6.62 -2.53 13.73
CA THR A 66 -5.84 -1.67 12.84
C THR A 66 -6.67 -0.45 12.46
N GLU A 67 -6.05 0.72 12.47
CA GLU A 67 -6.68 1.99 12.07
C GLU A 67 -5.78 2.71 11.06
N MET A 68 -6.40 3.41 10.10
CA MET A 68 -5.69 4.31 9.20
C MET A 68 -5.62 5.69 9.83
N HIS A 69 -4.44 6.27 9.88
CA HIS A 69 -4.18 7.58 10.47
C HIS A 69 -3.40 8.47 9.51
N ARG A 70 -3.48 9.77 9.73
CA ARG A 70 -2.66 10.78 9.06
C ARG A 70 -1.93 11.60 10.10
N SER A 71 -0.61 11.71 9.95
CA SER A 71 0.18 12.67 10.72
C SER A 71 -0.05 14.07 10.18
N MET A 72 -0.31 15.02 11.10
CA MET A 72 -0.49 16.44 10.80
C MET A 72 0.34 17.28 11.76
N THR A 73 0.87 18.38 11.27
CA THR A 73 1.54 19.38 12.13
C THR A 73 0.60 20.58 12.29
N THR A 74 0.21 20.87 13.52
CA THR A 74 -0.66 22.00 13.86
C THR A 74 0.01 22.81 14.98
N GLY A 75 0.31 24.09 14.73
CA GLY A 75 0.94 24.96 15.71
C GLY A 75 2.31 24.48 16.22
N GLY A 76 3.10 23.80 15.37
CA GLY A 76 4.39 23.21 15.73
C GLY A 76 4.33 21.86 16.46
N ALA A 77 3.12 21.36 16.77
CA ALA A 77 2.91 20.05 17.36
C ALA A 77 2.45 19.04 16.31
N MET A 78 3.00 17.82 16.35
CA MET A 78 2.55 16.72 15.51
C MET A 78 1.34 16.06 16.17
N THR A 79 0.24 15.94 15.41
CA THR A 79 -0.97 15.24 15.80
C THR A 79 -1.28 14.14 14.81
N MET A 80 -2.01 13.10 15.25
CA MET A 80 -2.47 12.01 14.42
C MET A 80 -3.99 12.03 14.37
N GLN A 81 -4.56 11.98 13.17
CA GLN A 81 -6.00 11.94 12.97
C GLN A 81 -6.40 10.63 12.28
N PRO A 82 -7.43 9.93 12.78
CA PRO A 82 -8.00 8.78 12.08
C PRO A 82 -8.59 9.23 10.75
N VAL A 83 -8.38 8.41 9.72
CA VAL A 83 -8.94 8.62 8.38
C VAL A 83 -9.74 7.40 7.97
N ARG A 84 -10.80 7.61 7.19
CA ARG A 84 -11.66 6.56 6.66
C ARG A 84 -11.98 6.87 5.20
N ASP A 85 -12.36 5.85 4.46
CA ASP A 85 -12.84 5.98 3.09
C ASP A 85 -11.92 6.83 2.21
N LEU A 86 -10.64 6.44 2.14
CA LEU A 86 -9.66 7.12 1.32
C LEU A 86 -9.96 6.90 -0.17
N PRO A 87 -10.31 7.96 -0.93
CA PRO A 87 -10.55 7.85 -2.36
C PRO A 87 -9.34 7.31 -3.10
N LEU A 88 -9.54 6.31 -3.94
CA LEU A 88 -8.55 5.74 -4.86
C LEU A 88 -9.07 5.90 -6.28
N PRO A 89 -8.67 6.97 -6.99
CA PRO A 89 -9.06 7.19 -8.38
C PRO A 89 -8.59 6.05 -9.29
N ALA A 90 -9.24 5.89 -10.42
CA ALA A 90 -8.76 4.98 -11.47
C ALA A 90 -7.30 5.33 -11.81
N HIS A 91 -6.43 4.33 -11.78
CA HIS A 91 -4.97 4.47 -11.97
C HIS A 91 -4.30 5.49 -11.03
N GLY A 92 -4.97 5.84 -9.94
CA GLY A 92 -4.44 6.73 -8.90
C GLY A 92 -3.52 5.99 -7.94
N THR A 93 -2.93 6.74 -7.00
CA THR A 93 -2.00 6.19 -6.01
C THR A 93 -2.31 6.76 -4.64
N ILE A 94 -2.35 5.88 -3.63
CA ILE A 94 -2.36 6.25 -2.21
C ILE A 94 -1.06 5.73 -1.58
N ARG A 95 -0.31 6.61 -0.91
CA ARG A 95 0.95 6.24 -0.27
C ARG A 95 0.84 6.34 1.24
N PHE A 96 1.07 5.22 1.92
CA PHE A 96 1.28 5.14 3.36
C PHE A 96 2.79 5.11 3.61
N ALA A 97 3.30 6.19 4.22
CA ALA A 97 4.72 6.38 4.47
C ALA A 97 4.96 7.12 5.80
N PRO A 98 6.13 6.95 6.44
CA PRO A 98 6.46 7.68 7.64
C PRO A 98 6.27 9.19 7.49
N GLY A 99 5.63 9.83 8.48
CA GLY A 99 5.31 11.26 8.45
C GLY A 99 4.03 11.65 7.71
N GLY A 100 3.35 10.70 7.07
CA GLY A 100 2.09 10.91 6.34
C GLY A 100 0.99 9.95 6.77
N LEU A 101 0.31 9.36 5.79
CA LEU A 101 -0.64 8.27 6.05
C LEU A 101 0.12 7.05 6.58
N HIS A 102 -0.44 6.40 7.58
CA HIS A 102 0.10 5.17 8.16
C HIS A 102 -1.00 4.32 8.78
N LEU A 103 -0.73 3.03 8.92
CA LEU A 103 -1.55 2.17 9.76
C LEU A 103 -1.05 2.29 11.20
N MET A 104 -1.98 2.42 12.15
CA MET A 104 -1.74 2.16 13.56
C MET A 104 -2.26 0.77 13.88
N ILE A 105 -1.36 -0.10 14.34
CA ILE A 105 -1.61 -1.52 14.56
C ILE A 105 -1.56 -1.78 16.05
N PHE A 106 -2.73 -2.02 16.65
CA PHE A 106 -2.89 -2.21 18.09
C PHE A 106 -2.95 -3.69 18.43
N GLY A 107 -2.30 -4.06 19.53
CA GLY A 107 -2.30 -5.44 19.99
C GLY A 107 -1.64 -6.39 19.00
N LEU A 108 -0.54 -5.95 18.38
CA LEU A 108 0.28 -6.82 17.55
C LEU A 108 0.82 -7.96 18.41
N ASP A 109 0.80 -9.18 17.85
CA ASP A 109 1.35 -10.37 18.49
C ASP A 109 2.77 -10.10 19.01
N PRO A 110 3.01 -10.18 20.33
CA PRO A 110 4.32 -9.89 20.93
C PRO A 110 5.42 -10.87 20.50
N ALA A 111 5.06 -12.04 19.95
CA ALA A 111 6.00 -12.99 19.39
C ALA A 111 6.53 -12.58 18.01
N MET A 112 5.94 -11.57 17.38
CA MET A 112 6.37 -11.09 16.07
C MET A 112 7.74 -10.40 16.15
N LYS A 113 8.65 -10.84 15.29
CA LYS A 113 10.03 -10.37 15.24
C LYS A 113 10.36 -9.75 13.87
N LYS A 114 11.45 -9.00 13.84
CA LYS A 114 12.05 -8.54 12.56
C LYS A 114 12.24 -9.72 11.60
N GLY A 115 11.82 -9.54 10.35
CA GLY A 115 11.86 -10.55 9.30
C GLY A 115 10.61 -11.45 9.23
N ASP A 116 9.72 -11.40 10.24
CA ASP A 116 8.44 -12.10 10.16
C ASP A 116 7.49 -11.39 9.21
N ALA A 117 6.55 -12.13 8.66
CA ALA A 117 5.49 -11.59 7.82
C ALA A 117 4.14 -11.59 8.55
N ALA A 118 3.33 -10.59 8.27
CA ALA A 118 1.91 -10.55 8.59
C ALA A 118 1.10 -10.38 7.30
N LEU A 119 -0.14 -10.84 7.30
CA LEU A 119 -1.06 -10.70 6.19
C LEU A 119 -1.90 -9.43 6.38
N LEU A 120 -1.81 -8.51 5.44
CA LEU A 120 -2.67 -7.33 5.35
C LEU A 120 -3.86 -7.65 4.47
N THR A 121 -5.06 -7.40 4.96
CA THR A 121 -6.30 -7.49 4.19
C THR A 121 -6.84 -6.08 3.95
N PHE A 122 -6.85 -5.67 2.71
CA PHE A 122 -7.40 -4.40 2.23
C PHE A 122 -8.86 -4.61 1.87
N THR A 123 -9.76 -3.75 2.38
CA THR A 123 -11.19 -3.78 2.06
C THR A 123 -11.56 -2.50 1.33
N PHE A 124 -12.23 -2.63 0.20
CA PHE A 124 -12.65 -1.52 -0.65
C PHE A 124 -14.16 -1.27 -0.55
N ALA A 125 -14.61 -0.09 -1.02
CA ALA A 125 -15.98 0.36 -0.92
C ALA A 125 -16.99 -0.54 -1.65
N ASP A 126 -16.57 -1.24 -2.70
CA ASP A 126 -17.38 -2.24 -3.43
C ASP A 126 -17.49 -3.59 -2.71
N GLY A 127 -16.88 -3.73 -1.52
CA GLY A 127 -16.83 -4.96 -0.74
C GLY A 127 -15.72 -5.92 -1.17
N SER A 128 -14.98 -5.63 -2.22
CA SER A 128 -13.83 -6.45 -2.63
C SER A 128 -12.71 -6.40 -1.59
N ARG A 129 -11.93 -7.47 -1.55
CA ARG A 129 -10.79 -7.62 -0.63
C ARG A 129 -9.56 -8.06 -1.39
N MET A 130 -8.42 -7.57 -0.92
CA MET A 130 -7.10 -7.96 -1.42
C MET A 130 -6.18 -8.25 -0.25
N GLU A 131 -5.43 -9.34 -0.33
CA GLU A 131 -4.48 -9.74 0.71
C GLU A 131 -3.04 -9.61 0.21
N ARG A 132 -2.16 -9.07 1.06
CA ARG A 132 -0.71 -8.96 0.78
C ARG A 132 0.10 -9.22 2.04
N LYS A 133 1.23 -9.91 1.88
CA LYS A 133 2.20 -10.08 2.96
C LYS A 133 2.99 -8.80 3.15
N ALA A 134 3.13 -8.39 4.41
CA ALA A 134 3.98 -7.29 4.83
C ALA A 134 5.09 -7.83 5.75
N TRP A 135 6.30 -7.38 5.53
CA TRP A 135 7.47 -7.83 6.31
C TRP A 135 7.76 -6.87 7.45
N ALA A 136 8.09 -7.43 8.61
CA ALA A 136 8.39 -6.64 9.81
C ALA A 136 9.85 -6.18 9.82
N VAL A 137 10.05 -4.90 10.09
CA VAL A 137 11.34 -4.31 10.40
C VAL A 137 11.38 -3.86 11.86
N GLY A 138 12.59 -3.74 12.43
CA GLY A 138 12.78 -3.24 13.80
C GLY A 138 12.40 -1.77 13.94
N ALA A 139 12.20 -1.32 15.19
CA ALA A 139 11.79 0.06 15.48
C ALA A 139 12.77 1.12 14.96
N ALA A 140 14.06 0.83 14.98
CA ALA A 140 15.13 1.72 14.56
C ALA A 140 15.66 1.43 13.15
N ASP A 141 15.12 0.41 12.47
CA ASP A 141 15.58 0.06 11.13
C ASP A 141 15.13 1.12 10.10
N PRO A 142 15.87 1.31 9.00
CA PRO A 142 15.39 2.09 7.86
C PRO A 142 14.15 1.44 7.23
N ALA A 143 13.42 2.21 6.44
CA ALA A 143 12.40 1.63 5.55
C ALA A 143 13.08 0.62 4.61
N PRO A 144 12.45 -0.52 4.32
CA PRO A 144 12.98 -1.44 3.30
C PRO A 144 12.92 -0.80 1.92
N ASP A 145 13.89 -1.14 1.07
CA ASP A 145 13.97 -0.70 -0.33
C ASP A 145 12.88 -1.33 -1.20
#